data_41f4fa8cfefcf68f1e87d1d6963e678f
#
_entry.id   41f4fa8cfefcf68f1e87d1d6963e678f
#
_cell.length_a   1.000
_cell.length_b   1.000
_cell.length_c   1.000
_cell.angle_alpha   90.00
_cell.angle_beta   90.00
_cell.angle_gamma   90.00
#
_symmetry.space_group_name_H-M   'P 1'
#
loop_
_entity.id
_entity.type
_entity.pdbx_description
1 polymer ?
#
loop_
_entity_poly.entity_id
_entity_poly.type
_entity_poly.pdbx_seq_one_letter_code
_entity_poly.pdbx_strand_id
1 'polypeptide(L)'
;ILKEFFATFASFFKKKQAFVAILFMLLYRFPEAQLTKLVTPFLVDPREVGGLGLSTAEIGLVYGTIGTIGLTLGGILGGIAASAGGLKKWIWPMALAISLPDAVFIYLSSALPDNLWIVNICVFIEQFGYGFGFTAYMLYLIYYSDGEHKTAHYAICTAFMALGLMLPGMAAGWLQE
;
A
#
# COMPACT_ATOMS: atom_id res chain seq x y z
N ILE A 1 -19.72 -2.79 -30.42
CA ILE A 1 -19.10 -1.97 -29.33
C ILE A 1 -19.61 -2.42 -27.98
N LEU A 2 -20.93 -2.34 -27.62
CA LEU A 2 -21.42 -2.76 -26.29
C LEU A 2 -21.24 -4.26 -26.03
N LYS A 3 -21.53 -5.13 -27.02
CA LYS A 3 -21.32 -6.58 -26.90
C LYS A 3 -19.83 -6.92 -26.69
N GLU A 4 -18.94 -6.27 -27.39
CA GLU A 4 -17.49 -6.45 -27.27
C GLU A 4 -17.00 -5.98 -25.90
N PHE A 5 -17.50 -4.84 -25.41
CA PHE A 5 -17.19 -4.35 -24.07
C PHE A 5 -17.56 -5.39 -22.98
N PHE A 6 -18.81 -5.87 -23.01
CA PHE A 6 -19.25 -6.88 -22.04
C PHE A 6 -18.52 -8.22 -22.19
N ALA A 7 -18.19 -8.62 -23.44
CA ALA A 7 -17.41 -9.83 -23.69
C ALA A 7 -15.99 -9.71 -23.11
N THR A 8 -15.33 -8.57 -23.31
CA THR A 8 -14.01 -8.28 -22.74
C THR A 8 -14.05 -8.29 -21.23
N PHE A 9 -15.06 -7.65 -20.63
CA PHE A 9 -15.25 -7.65 -19.18
C PHE A 9 -15.47 -9.08 -18.64
N ALA A 10 -16.37 -9.84 -19.28
CA ALA A 10 -16.65 -11.22 -18.89
C ALA A 10 -15.41 -12.14 -19.04
N SER A 11 -14.54 -11.88 -20.03
CA SER A 11 -13.32 -12.65 -20.26
C SER A 11 -12.34 -12.55 -19.08
N PHE A 12 -12.31 -11.43 -18.35
CA PHE A 12 -11.51 -11.27 -17.13
C PHE A 12 -11.89 -12.31 -16.06
N PHE A 13 -13.18 -12.49 -15.81
CA PHE A 13 -13.67 -13.43 -14.78
C PHE A 13 -13.53 -14.90 -15.19
N LYS A 14 -13.31 -15.17 -16.50
CA LYS A 14 -13.02 -16.52 -17.02
C LYS A 14 -11.54 -16.89 -16.92
N LYS A 15 -10.66 -15.95 -16.57
CA LYS A 15 -9.25 -16.24 -16.39
C LYS A 15 -9.02 -17.28 -15.30
N LYS A 16 -7.94 -18.04 -15.44
CA LYS A 16 -7.55 -19.05 -14.44
C LYS A 16 -7.35 -18.36 -13.08
N GLN A 17 -7.98 -18.91 -12.05
CA GLN A 17 -7.89 -18.42 -10.67
C GLN A 17 -8.38 -16.97 -10.50
N ALA A 18 -9.37 -16.51 -11.27
CA ALA A 18 -9.88 -15.13 -11.20
C ALA A 18 -10.31 -14.75 -9.77
N PHE A 19 -10.99 -15.64 -9.06
CA PHE A 19 -11.39 -15.40 -7.68
C PHE A 19 -10.19 -15.18 -6.74
N VAL A 20 -9.16 -16.02 -6.84
CA VAL A 20 -7.93 -15.90 -6.02
C VAL A 20 -7.18 -14.60 -6.35
N ALA A 21 -7.12 -14.24 -7.63
CA ALA A 21 -6.49 -13.00 -8.06
C ALA A 21 -7.23 -11.77 -7.52
N ILE A 22 -8.57 -11.76 -7.59
CA ILE A 22 -9.39 -10.68 -7.04
C ILE A 22 -9.20 -10.59 -5.52
N LEU A 23 -9.25 -11.71 -4.81
CA LEU A 23 -9.05 -11.75 -3.37
C LEU A 23 -7.65 -11.21 -2.99
N PHE A 24 -6.62 -11.60 -3.74
CA PHE A 24 -5.27 -11.06 -3.58
C PHE A 24 -5.24 -9.54 -3.79
N MET A 25 -5.87 -9.04 -4.86
CA MET A 25 -5.92 -7.60 -5.14
C MET A 25 -6.64 -6.79 -4.05
N LEU A 26 -7.68 -7.36 -3.45
CA LEU A 26 -8.43 -6.72 -2.38
C LEU A 26 -7.70 -6.74 -1.03
N LEU A 27 -6.95 -7.81 -0.74
CA LEU A 27 -6.36 -8.04 0.59
C LEU A 27 -4.90 -7.62 0.71
N TYR A 28 -4.15 -7.53 -0.40
CA TYR A 28 -2.72 -7.24 -0.36
C TYR A 28 -2.37 -5.97 0.41
N ARG A 29 -3.19 -4.93 0.27
CA ARG A 29 -3.01 -3.63 0.90
C ARG A 29 -3.95 -3.39 2.09
N PHE A 30 -4.54 -4.46 2.64
CA PHE A 30 -5.53 -4.31 3.71
C PHE A 30 -4.99 -3.62 4.96
N PRO A 31 -3.80 -3.96 5.51
CA PRO A 31 -3.23 -3.27 6.67
C PRO A 31 -2.95 -1.80 6.39
N GLU A 32 -2.33 -1.49 5.26
CA GLU A 32 -2.02 -0.13 4.82
C GLU A 32 -3.29 0.72 4.63
N ALA A 33 -4.38 0.12 4.11
CA ALA A 33 -5.65 0.84 3.94
C ALA A 33 -6.26 1.33 5.26
N GLN A 34 -6.05 0.59 6.35
CA GLN A 34 -6.43 1.01 7.71
C GLN A 34 -5.48 2.11 8.21
N LEU A 35 -4.18 1.85 8.14
CA LEU A 35 -3.14 2.76 8.61
C LEU A 35 -3.26 4.15 7.97
N THR A 36 -3.42 4.23 6.66
CA THR A 36 -3.50 5.49 5.91
C THR A 36 -4.60 6.44 6.45
N LYS A 37 -5.68 5.90 7.01
CA LYS A 37 -6.76 6.71 7.59
C LYS A 37 -6.45 7.18 9.01
N LEU A 38 -5.71 6.39 9.78
CA LEU A 38 -5.43 6.65 11.18
C LEU A 38 -4.14 7.47 11.40
N VAL A 39 -3.19 7.38 10.48
CA VAL A 39 -1.88 8.05 10.62
C VAL A 39 -2.02 9.57 10.66
N THR A 40 -2.82 10.17 9.78
CA THR A 40 -2.94 11.64 9.75
C THR A 40 -3.48 12.22 11.05
N PRO A 41 -4.61 11.76 11.60
CA PRO A 41 -5.06 12.18 12.92
C PRO A 41 -3.99 11.95 13.99
N PHE A 42 -3.40 10.76 14.04
CA PHE A 42 -2.36 10.42 15.03
C PHE A 42 -1.16 11.40 15.01
N LEU A 43 -0.74 11.84 13.84
CA LEU A 43 0.37 12.79 13.73
C LEU A 43 0.00 14.21 14.16
N VAL A 44 -1.25 14.64 13.91
CA VAL A 44 -1.72 16.02 14.14
C VAL A 44 -2.29 16.20 15.54
N ASP A 45 -3.00 15.21 16.05
CA ASP A 45 -3.70 15.32 17.33
C ASP A 45 -2.73 15.61 18.48
N PRO A 46 -3.17 16.43 19.47
CA PRO A 46 -2.36 16.76 20.62
C PRO A 46 -1.93 15.51 21.41
N ARG A 47 -0.79 15.62 22.11
CA ARG A 47 -0.24 14.53 22.93
C ARG A 47 -1.16 14.11 24.06
N GLU A 48 -1.95 15.05 24.58
CA GLU A 48 -2.92 14.81 25.68
C GLU A 48 -4.02 13.81 25.27
N VAL A 49 -4.28 13.68 23.96
CA VAL A 49 -5.25 12.72 23.41
C VAL A 49 -4.57 11.54 22.71
N GLY A 50 -3.23 11.39 22.88
CA GLY A 50 -2.48 10.25 22.34
C GLY A 50 -1.90 10.45 20.95
N GLY A 51 -1.95 11.66 20.38
CA GLY A 51 -1.29 12.02 19.13
C GLY A 51 0.17 12.45 19.30
N LEU A 52 0.86 12.75 18.21
CA LEU A 52 2.24 13.28 18.24
C LEU A 52 2.31 14.80 18.28
N GLY A 53 1.22 15.50 17.98
CA GLY A 53 1.13 16.97 18.00
C GLY A 53 2.05 17.66 16.98
N LEU A 54 2.32 17.02 15.83
CA LEU A 54 3.23 17.57 14.83
C LEU A 54 2.58 18.74 14.10
N SER A 55 3.36 19.79 13.87
CA SER A 55 2.97 20.90 13.01
C SER A 55 2.89 20.47 11.54
N THR A 56 2.15 21.23 10.72
CA THR A 56 2.06 20.99 9.27
C THR A 56 3.45 20.99 8.59
N ALA A 57 4.37 21.84 9.06
CA ALA A 57 5.73 21.88 8.53
C ALA A 57 6.52 20.60 8.83
N GLU A 58 6.39 20.06 10.06
CA GLU A 58 7.02 18.80 10.46
C GLU A 58 6.45 17.62 9.68
N ILE A 59 5.12 17.57 9.49
CA ILE A 59 4.48 16.55 8.65
C ILE A 59 4.98 16.63 7.20
N GLY A 60 5.12 17.85 6.66
CA GLY A 60 5.72 18.07 5.34
C GLY A 60 7.16 17.56 5.24
N LEU A 61 7.96 17.69 6.29
CA LEU A 61 9.31 17.11 6.35
C LEU A 61 9.26 15.58 6.44
N VAL A 62 8.47 15.04 7.37
CA VAL A 62 8.38 13.61 7.67
C VAL A 62 7.88 12.83 6.46
N TYR A 63 6.70 13.16 5.92
CA TYR A 63 6.12 12.44 4.78
C TYR A 63 6.53 13.01 3.42
N GLY A 64 6.52 14.34 3.28
CA GLY A 64 6.80 14.99 2.01
C GLY A 64 8.27 14.88 1.57
N THR A 65 9.20 14.81 2.51
CA THR A 65 10.63 14.70 2.20
C THR A 65 11.17 13.32 2.53
N ILE A 66 11.25 12.98 3.80
CA ILE A 66 11.89 11.73 4.27
C ILE A 66 11.09 10.51 3.80
N GLY A 67 9.76 10.54 3.95
CA GLY A 67 8.87 9.48 3.47
C GLY A 67 8.98 9.26 1.95
N THR A 68 8.99 10.35 1.17
CA THR A 68 9.13 10.26 -0.29
C THR A 68 10.49 9.66 -0.71
N ILE A 69 11.57 9.99 -0.01
CA ILE A 69 12.88 9.37 -0.24
C ILE A 69 12.80 7.87 0.06
N GLY A 70 12.24 7.48 1.20
CA GLY A 70 12.03 6.07 1.57
C GLY A 70 11.23 5.31 0.51
N LEU A 71 10.07 5.84 0.14
CA LEU A 71 9.17 5.30 -0.90
C LEU A 71 9.92 5.07 -2.23
N THR A 72 10.65 6.07 -2.68
CA THR A 72 11.36 6.04 -3.96
C THR A 72 12.47 4.99 -3.93
N LEU A 73 13.29 4.97 -2.88
CA LEU A 73 14.36 3.98 -2.72
C LEU A 73 13.79 2.55 -2.61
N GLY A 74 12.72 2.37 -1.85
CA GLY A 74 12.00 1.10 -1.75
C GLY A 74 11.50 0.62 -3.10
N GLY A 75 10.85 1.48 -3.88
CA GLY A 75 10.35 1.16 -5.22
C GLY A 75 11.47 0.78 -6.20
N ILE A 76 12.57 1.54 -6.21
CA ILE A 76 13.74 1.25 -7.07
C ILE A 76 14.36 -0.11 -6.70
N LEU A 77 14.61 -0.34 -5.42
CA LEU A 77 15.20 -1.60 -4.95
C LEU A 77 14.23 -2.78 -5.14
N GLY A 78 12.93 -2.55 -4.99
CA GLY A 78 11.89 -3.53 -5.32
C GLY A 78 11.92 -3.91 -6.79
N GLY A 79 12.05 -2.94 -7.70
CA GLY A 79 12.20 -3.19 -9.14
C GLY A 79 13.45 -3.99 -9.47
N ILE A 80 14.60 -3.65 -8.88
CA ILE A 80 15.87 -4.38 -9.06
C ILE A 80 15.73 -5.82 -8.54
N ALA A 81 15.19 -6.02 -7.34
CA ALA A 81 14.98 -7.34 -6.75
C ALA A 81 14.06 -8.21 -7.62
N ALA A 82 12.93 -7.66 -8.07
CA ALA A 82 11.99 -8.37 -8.92
C ALA A 82 12.60 -8.72 -10.29
N SER A 83 13.42 -7.84 -10.88
CA SER A 83 14.11 -8.10 -12.16
C SER A 83 15.13 -9.22 -12.04
N ALA A 84 15.85 -9.30 -10.91
CA ALA A 84 16.89 -10.32 -10.68
C ALA A 84 16.32 -11.68 -10.28
N GLY A 85 15.17 -11.73 -9.59
CA GLY A 85 14.63 -12.98 -9.04
C GLY A 85 13.27 -13.41 -9.55
N GLY A 86 12.59 -12.55 -10.29
CA GLY A 86 11.22 -12.74 -10.76
C GLY A 86 10.16 -12.56 -9.67
N LEU A 87 8.95 -12.23 -10.09
CA LEU A 87 7.81 -11.96 -9.18
C LEU A 87 7.51 -13.12 -8.24
N LYS A 88 7.56 -14.36 -8.74
CA LYS A 88 7.25 -15.57 -7.94
C LYS A 88 8.12 -15.70 -6.68
N LYS A 89 9.39 -15.32 -6.78
CA LYS A 89 10.33 -15.38 -5.66
C LYS A 89 10.07 -14.25 -4.65
N TRP A 90 9.75 -13.06 -5.17
CA TRP A 90 9.72 -11.83 -4.37
C TRP A 90 8.34 -11.44 -3.85
N ILE A 91 7.26 -12.06 -4.34
CA ILE A 91 5.88 -11.67 -3.96
C ILE A 91 5.64 -11.76 -2.45
N TRP A 92 6.12 -12.83 -1.78
CA TRP A 92 5.97 -13.00 -0.33
C TRP A 92 6.87 -12.07 0.50
N PRO A 93 8.20 -11.99 0.24
CA PRO A 93 9.05 -10.99 0.90
C PRO A 93 8.53 -9.56 0.76
N MET A 94 8.01 -9.20 -0.41
CA MET A 94 7.47 -7.88 -0.68
C MET A 94 6.10 -7.66 0.00
N ALA A 95 5.26 -8.70 0.10
CA ALA A 95 4.01 -8.63 0.87
C ALA A 95 4.27 -8.43 2.38
N LEU A 96 5.34 -9.04 2.91
CA LEU A 96 5.76 -8.78 4.29
C LEU A 96 6.37 -7.39 4.44
N ALA A 97 7.14 -6.92 3.46
CA ALA A 97 7.77 -5.62 3.49
C ALA A 97 6.77 -4.45 3.43
N ILE A 98 5.58 -4.63 2.84
CA ILE A 98 4.54 -3.59 2.85
C ILE A 98 3.76 -3.56 4.16
N SER A 99 3.69 -4.66 4.91
CA SER A 99 2.83 -4.77 6.09
C SER A 99 3.61 -4.74 7.41
N LEU A 100 4.79 -5.35 7.50
CA LEU A 100 5.54 -5.41 8.76
C LEU A 100 6.03 -4.04 9.24
N PRO A 101 6.50 -3.14 8.36
CA PRO A 101 6.92 -1.81 8.81
C PRO A 101 5.81 -0.96 9.42
N ASP A 102 4.54 -1.24 9.14
CA ASP A 102 3.40 -0.56 9.79
C ASP A 102 3.46 -0.70 11.32
N ALA A 103 4.13 -1.74 11.82
CA ALA A 103 4.36 -1.94 13.26
C ALA A 103 5.16 -0.81 13.93
N VAL A 104 5.87 0.04 13.18
CA VAL A 104 6.54 1.23 13.74
C VAL A 104 5.55 2.19 14.39
N PHE A 105 4.29 2.21 13.92
CA PHE A 105 3.24 3.04 14.51
C PHE A 105 2.77 2.51 15.87
N ILE A 106 2.89 1.21 16.14
CA ILE A 106 2.68 0.64 17.49
C ILE A 106 3.70 1.22 18.44
N TYR A 107 4.96 1.30 18.02
CA TYR A 107 6.02 1.93 18.82
C TYR A 107 5.75 3.43 18.99
N LEU A 108 5.45 4.16 17.91
CA LEU A 108 5.21 5.60 17.97
C LEU A 108 4.03 5.95 18.88
N SER A 109 2.93 5.19 18.82
CA SER A 109 1.74 5.42 19.66
C SER A 109 1.96 5.07 21.13
N SER A 110 2.87 4.13 21.42
CA SER A 110 3.17 3.72 22.79
C SER A 110 4.21 4.62 23.43
N ALA A 111 5.24 5.03 22.68
CA ALA A 111 6.39 5.77 23.20
C ALA A 111 6.22 7.29 23.11
N LEU A 112 5.36 7.78 22.21
CA LEU A 112 5.12 9.20 21.91
C LEU A 112 6.42 10.04 21.95
N PRO A 113 7.45 9.70 21.14
CA PRO A 113 8.76 10.33 21.24
C PRO A 113 8.70 11.83 20.95
N ASP A 114 9.42 12.64 21.73
CA ASP A 114 9.56 14.10 21.49
C ASP A 114 10.54 14.40 20.35
N ASN A 115 11.42 13.45 20.06
CA ASN A 115 12.47 13.63 19.07
C ASN A 115 11.95 13.33 17.67
N LEU A 116 11.83 14.38 16.85
CA LEU A 116 11.39 14.29 15.45
C LEU A 116 12.25 13.34 14.60
N TRP A 117 13.54 13.14 14.93
CA TRP A 117 14.39 12.18 14.23
C TRP A 117 13.91 10.74 14.36
N ILE A 118 13.35 10.37 15.51
CA ILE A 118 12.77 9.03 15.72
C ILE A 118 11.56 8.85 14.81
N VAL A 119 10.69 9.86 14.74
CA VAL A 119 9.52 9.85 13.85
C VAL A 119 9.96 9.73 12.38
N ASN A 120 10.98 10.50 11.97
CA ASN A 120 11.54 10.45 10.62
C ASN A 120 12.08 9.05 10.26
N ILE A 121 12.80 8.40 11.17
CA ILE A 121 13.33 7.04 10.94
C ILE A 121 12.18 6.04 10.81
N CYS A 122 11.18 6.11 11.68
CA CYS A 122 10.02 5.22 11.65
C CYS A 122 9.26 5.37 10.32
N VAL A 123 8.95 6.59 9.90
CA VAL A 123 8.26 6.86 8.64
C VAL A 123 9.11 6.49 7.42
N PHE A 124 10.43 6.70 7.48
CA PHE A 124 11.33 6.24 6.42
C PHE A 124 11.25 4.72 6.23
N ILE A 125 11.29 3.95 7.33
CA ILE A 125 11.23 2.48 7.29
C ILE A 125 9.88 2.03 6.74
N GLU A 126 8.78 2.62 7.20
CA GLU A 126 7.43 2.31 6.72
C GLU A 126 7.29 2.63 5.23
N GLN A 127 7.63 3.82 4.80
CA GLN A 127 7.54 4.24 3.40
C GLN A 127 8.50 3.48 2.48
N PHE A 128 9.67 3.10 2.97
CA PHE A 128 10.58 2.22 2.23
C PHE A 128 9.96 0.83 2.02
N GLY A 129 9.40 0.24 3.07
CA GLY A 129 8.71 -1.04 3.00
C GLY A 129 7.50 -0.99 2.07
N TYR A 130 6.75 0.10 2.13
CA TYR A 130 5.64 0.36 1.22
C TYR A 130 6.10 0.41 -0.24
N GLY A 131 7.10 1.21 -0.58
CA GLY A 131 7.62 1.30 -1.96
C GLY A 131 8.15 -0.04 -2.47
N PHE A 132 8.88 -0.76 -1.63
CA PHE A 132 9.44 -2.08 -1.97
C PHE A 132 8.33 -3.10 -2.20
N GLY A 133 7.36 -3.19 -1.30
CA GLY A 133 6.26 -4.15 -1.37
C GLY A 133 5.25 -3.83 -2.47
N PHE A 134 4.95 -2.55 -2.69
CA PHE A 134 4.03 -2.12 -3.74
C PHE A 134 4.52 -2.49 -5.15
N THR A 135 5.83 -2.61 -5.35
CA THR A 135 6.41 -3.07 -6.62
C THR A 135 5.89 -4.45 -7.02
N ALA A 136 5.86 -5.44 -6.10
CA ALA A 136 5.33 -6.77 -6.41
C ALA A 136 3.85 -6.73 -6.75
N TYR A 137 3.10 -5.88 -6.07
CA TYR A 137 1.67 -5.70 -6.34
C TYR A 137 1.42 -5.19 -7.76
N MET A 138 2.13 -4.13 -8.18
CA MET A 138 2.01 -3.59 -9.53
C MET A 138 2.44 -4.60 -10.61
N LEU A 139 3.53 -5.34 -10.38
CA LEU A 139 3.97 -6.39 -11.28
C LEU A 139 2.96 -7.54 -11.37
N TYR A 140 2.29 -7.88 -10.26
CA TYR A 140 1.23 -8.88 -10.26
C TYR A 140 0.02 -8.41 -11.10
N LEU A 141 -0.41 -7.15 -10.99
CA LEU A 141 -1.50 -6.61 -11.80
C LEU A 141 -1.16 -6.67 -13.30
N ILE A 142 0.08 -6.32 -13.67
CA ILE A 142 0.57 -6.40 -15.05
C ILE A 142 0.57 -7.83 -15.54
N TYR A 143 1.12 -8.75 -14.74
CA TYR A 143 1.17 -10.18 -15.07
C TYR A 143 -0.23 -10.78 -15.24
N TYR A 144 -1.15 -10.49 -14.31
CA TYR A 144 -2.50 -11.05 -14.35
C TYR A 144 -3.34 -10.46 -15.48
N SER A 145 -3.09 -9.22 -15.88
CA SER A 145 -3.80 -8.57 -16.99
C SER A 145 -3.37 -9.09 -18.37
N ASP A 146 -2.25 -9.81 -18.50
CA ASP A 146 -1.70 -10.23 -19.78
C ASP A 146 -2.68 -11.07 -20.62
N GLY A 147 -2.63 -10.91 -21.94
CA GLY A 147 -3.49 -11.57 -22.91
C GLY A 147 -4.10 -10.60 -23.94
N GLU A 148 -5.08 -11.07 -24.71
CA GLU A 148 -5.69 -10.36 -25.83
C GLU A 148 -6.27 -8.98 -25.46
N HIS A 149 -6.87 -8.86 -24.24
CA HIS A 149 -7.48 -7.64 -23.74
C HIS A 149 -6.69 -6.99 -22.59
N LYS A 150 -5.35 -7.01 -22.67
CA LYS A 150 -4.43 -6.59 -21.61
C LYS A 150 -4.79 -5.24 -20.96
N THR A 151 -5.03 -4.21 -21.77
CA THR A 151 -5.34 -2.86 -21.26
C THR A 151 -6.64 -2.82 -20.48
N ALA A 152 -7.69 -3.46 -20.99
CA ALA A 152 -8.99 -3.53 -20.31
C ALA A 152 -8.89 -4.37 -19.02
N HIS A 153 -8.20 -5.50 -19.05
CA HIS A 153 -7.96 -6.33 -17.86
C HIS A 153 -7.12 -5.59 -16.82
N TYR A 154 -6.11 -4.82 -17.23
CA TYR A 154 -5.34 -4.00 -16.30
C TYR A 154 -6.20 -2.91 -15.64
N ALA A 155 -7.11 -2.28 -16.39
CA ALA A 155 -8.06 -1.32 -15.83
C ALA A 155 -8.99 -1.99 -14.78
N ILE A 156 -9.43 -3.23 -15.02
CA ILE A 156 -10.22 -4.00 -14.03
C ILE A 156 -9.37 -4.32 -12.79
N CYS A 157 -8.11 -4.74 -12.97
CA CYS A 157 -7.20 -4.98 -11.85
C CYS A 157 -7.00 -3.72 -10.99
N THR A 158 -6.80 -2.55 -11.62
CA THR A 158 -6.65 -1.28 -10.89
C THR A 158 -7.93 -0.84 -10.20
N ALA A 159 -9.11 -1.18 -10.73
CA ALA A 159 -10.39 -0.97 -10.05
C ALA A 159 -10.50 -1.82 -8.77
N PHE A 160 -10.10 -3.10 -8.81
CA PHE A 160 -10.03 -3.94 -7.60
C PHE A 160 -8.98 -3.44 -6.61
N MET A 161 -7.84 -2.93 -7.09
CA MET A 161 -6.85 -2.26 -6.25
C MET A 161 -7.47 -1.07 -5.50
N ALA A 162 -8.21 -0.21 -6.18
CA ALA A 162 -8.88 0.93 -5.56
C ALA A 162 -9.95 0.48 -4.54
N LEU A 163 -10.75 -0.52 -4.86
CA LEU A 163 -11.72 -1.10 -3.91
C LEU A 163 -11.04 -1.68 -2.68
N GLY A 164 -9.90 -2.37 -2.85
CA GLY A 164 -9.10 -2.93 -1.74
C GLY A 164 -8.52 -1.87 -0.80
N LEU A 165 -8.38 -0.62 -1.27
CA LEU A 165 -7.99 0.51 -0.44
C LEU A 165 -9.22 1.20 0.20
N MET A 166 -10.30 1.36 -0.58
CA MET A 166 -11.48 2.11 -0.15
C MET A 166 -12.30 1.35 0.91
N LEU A 167 -12.62 0.07 0.69
CA LEU A 167 -13.49 -0.69 1.57
C LEU A 167 -12.94 -0.83 2.99
N PRO A 168 -11.68 -1.27 3.20
CA PRO A 168 -11.10 -1.30 4.53
C PRO A 168 -10.96 0.10 5.15
N GLY A 169 -10.58 1.11 4.35
CA GLY A 169 -10.46 2.47 4.81
C GLY A 169 -11.77 3.08 5.32
N MET A 170 -12.93 2.65 4.80
CA MET A 170 -14.25 3.04 5.34
C MET A 170 -14.50 2.45 6.73
N ALA A 171 -14.00 1.24 7.00
CA ALA A 171 -14.15 0.60 8.30
C ALA A 171 -13.18 1.18 9.35
N ALA A 172 -12.12 1.88 8.95
CA ALA A 172 -11.13 2.44 9.87
C ALA A 172 -11.74 3.48 10.82
N GLY A 173 -12.70 4.29 10.36
CA GLY A 173 -13.41 5.27 11.20
C GLY A 173 -14.22 4.60 12.33
N TRP A 174 -14.86 3.47 12.04
CA TRP A 174 -15.59 2.70 13.05
C TRP A 174 -14.67 2.00 14.06
N LEU A 175 -13.44 1.68 13.67
CA LEU A 175 -12.43 1.10 14.58
C LEU A 175 -11.79 2.13 15.51
N GLN A 176 -11.94 3.42 15.22
CA GLN A 176 -11.38 4.52 16.00
C GLN A 176 -12.33 4.97 17.14
N GLU A 177 -13.63 4.65 17.06
CA GLU A 177 -14.65 4.88 18.10
C GLU A 177 -14.63 3.77 19.19
#